data_719f97c8a17f294c073234e7e7f904f9
#
_entry.id   719f97c8a17f294c073234e7e7f904f9
#
_cell.length_a   1.000
_cell.length_b   1.000
_cell.length_c   1.000
_cell.angle_alpha   90.00
_cell.angle_beta   90.00
_cell.angle_gamma   90.00
#
_symmetry.space_group_name_H-M   'P 1'
#
loop_
_entity.id
_entity.type
_entity.pdbx_description
1 polymer ?
#
loop_
_entity_poly.entity_id
_entity_poly.type
_entity_poly.pdbx_seq_one_letter_code
_entity_poly.pdbx_strand_id
1 'polypeptide(L)'
;SEMCIRDSFYIHYKDVYDLLSSLEDELADGLVAVCRRHNAKDSEGKTYPYLMELYQYIEQNSDLCHVLLGKNGDIAFTDRICHILRDEFLYDFLAYYYPNDPEMLDYFCSFIVSGNMSLALTWIDNGMKQTPEEMAVLAGEIIMHGVKVLETKA
;
A
#
# COMPACT_ATOMS: atom_id res chain seq x y z
N SER A 1 -34.65 -9.99 4.39
CA SER A 1 -35.14 -10.41 3.07
C SER A 1 -34.42 -9.66 1.96
N GLU A 2 -34.46 -10.20 0.77
CA GLU A 2 -33.85 -9.58 -0.42
C GLU A 2 -34.39 -8.16 -0.68
N MET A 3 -35.66 -7.92 -0.40
CA MET A 3 -36.28 -6.60 -0.57
C MET A 3 -35.70 -5.58 0.40
N CYS A 4 -35.47 -5.95 1.66
CA CYS A 4 -34.87 -5.04 2.64
C CYS A 4 -33.40 -4.71 2.31
N ILE A 5 -32.63 -5.68 1.81
CA ILE A 5 -31.26 -5.48 1.37
C ILE A 5 -31.23 -4.53 0.16
N ARG A 6 -32.14 -4.75 -0.81
CA ARG A 6 -32.25 -3.90 -1.98
C ARG A 6 -32.61 -2.47 -1.62
N ASP A 7 -33.59 -2.27 -0.76
CA ASP A 7 -34.03 -0.93 -0.31
C ASP A 7 -32.90 -0.21 0.44
N SER A 8 -32.19 -0.90 1.32
CA SER A 8 -31.03 -0.34 2.01
C SER A 8 -29.91 0.06 1.06
N PHE A 9 -29.65 -0.75 0.02
CA PHE A 9 -28.65 -0.44 -1.01
C PHE A 9 -29.00 0.87 -1.74
N TYR A 10 -30.24 1.02 -2.23
CA TYR A 10 -30.64 2.20 -2.99
C TYR A 10 -30.76 3.47 -2.16
N ILE A 11 -30.86 3.39 -0.84
CA ILE A 11 -30.76 4.56 0.05
C ILE A 11 -29.36 5.13 0.07
N HIS A 12 -28.32 4.29 0.01
CA HIS A 12 -26.92 4.69 0.16
C HIS A 12 -26.17 4.81 -1.16
N TYR A 13 -26.54 4.03 -2.20
CA TYR A 13 -25.81 3.94 -3.46
C TYR A 13 -26.76 3.98 -4.65
N LYS A 14 -26.37 4.74 -5.69
CA LYS A 14 -27.15 4.85 -6.93
C LYS A 14 -27.13 3.53 -7.72
N ASP A 15 -25.95 2.89 -7.77
CA ASP A 15 -25.71 1.64 -8.49
C ASP A 15 -24.47 0.92 -7.94
N VAL A 16 -24.12 -0.20 -8.55
CA VAL A 16 -22.95 -1.00 -8.17
C VAL A 16 -21.63 -0.22 -8.35
N TYR A 17 -21.56 0.64 -9.37
CA TYR A 17 -20.36 1.46 -9.62
C TYR A 17 -20.17 2.51 -8.53
N ASP A 18 -21.24 3.09 -8.03
CA ASP A 18 -21.21 4.03 -6.91
C ASP A 18 -20.72 3.35 -5.63
N LEU A 19 -21.22 2.14 -5.35
CA LEU A 19 -20.75 1.32 -4.24
C LEU A 19 -19.23 1.01 -4.39
N LEU A 20 -18.82 0.56 -5.57
CA LEU A 20 -17.42 0.21 -5.84
C LEU A 20 -16.51 1.41 -5.64
N SER A 21 -16.88 2.56 -6.19
CA SER A 21 -16.14 3.82 -6.03
C SER A 21 -16.02 4.23 -4.56
N SER A 22 -17.10 4.07 -3.79
CA SER A 22 -17.10 4.35 -2.36
C SER A 22 -16.13 3.43 -1.58
N LEU A 23 -16.08 2.15 -1.91
CA LEU A 23 -15.16 1.19 -1.29
C LEU A 23 -13.71 1.48 -1.68
N GLU A 24 -13.45 1.86 -2.92
CA GLU A 24 -12.13 2.28 -3.38
C GLU A 24 -11.66 3.52 -2.63
N ASP A 25 -12.50 4.53 -2.49
CA ASP A 25 -12.18 5.75 -1.74
C ASP A 25 -11.91 5.46 -0.27
N GLU A 26 -12.70 4.60 0.36
CA GLU A 26 -12.51 4.20 1.75
C GLU A 26 -11.14 3.53 1.95
N LEU A 27 -10.79 2.59 1.06
CA LEU A 27 -9.50 1.89 1.13
C LEU A 27 -8.34 2.87 0.91
N ALA A 28 -8.44 3.76 -0.08
CA ALA A 28 -7.42 4.75 -0.37
C ALA A 28 -7.25 5.76 0.77
N ASP A 29 -8.33 6.28 1.33
CA ASP A 29 -8.29 7.24 2.43
C ASP A 29 -7.67 6.65 3.68
N GLY A 30 -7.99 5.40 4.01
CA GLY A 30 -7.38 4.68 5.11
C GLY A 30 -5.89 4.46 4.93
N LEU A 31 -5.47 4.15 3.71
CA LEU A 31 -4.05 4.01 3.37
C LEU A 31 -3.29 5.34 3.51
N VAL A 32 -3.86 6.43 3.01
CA VAL A 32 -3.29 7.78 3.19
C VAL A 32 -3.12 8.09 4.68
N ALA A 33 -4.11 7.76 5.50
CA ALA A 33 -4.03 7.98 6.94
C ALA A 33 -2.88 7.19 7.58
N VAL A 34 -2.66 5.94 7.17
CA VAL A 34 -1.51 5.14 7.63
C VAL A 34 -0.20 5.83 7.23
N CYS A 35 -0.05 6.21 5.97
CA CYS A 35 1.16 6.86 5.48
C CYS A 35 1.48 8.16 6.23
N ARG A 36 0.47 8.98 6.47
CA ARG A 36 0.63 10.32 7.10
C ARG A 36 0.94 10.25 8.60
N ARG A 37 0.71 9.13 9.26
CA ARG A 37 1.14 8.95 10.65
C ARG A 37 2.66 8.76 10.77
N HIS A 38 3.36 8.56 9.66
CA HIS A 38 4.80 8.36 9.63
C HIS A 38 5.49 9.48 8.86
N ASN A 39 6.53 10.06 9.45
CA ASN A 39 7.34 11.11 8.85
C ASN A 39 8.74 10.54 8.57
N ALA A 40 9.27 10.81 7.38
CA ALA A 40 10.59 10.35 6.99
C ALA A 40 11.67 10.78 7.98
N LYS A 41 11.65 12.03 8.45
CA LYS A 41 12.65 12.57 9.39
C LYS A 41 12.59 11.88 10.75
N ASP A 42 11.40 11.56 11.22
CA ASP A 42 11.18 10.96 12.53
C ASP A 42 11.40 9.44 12.52
N SER A 43 11.55 8.84 11.34
CA SER A 43 11.74 7.40 11.18
C SER A 43 13.11 6.88 11.61
N GLU A 44 14.08 7.78 11.82
CA GLU A 44 15.47 7.42 12.12
C GLU A 44 16.11 6.48 11.08
N GLY A 45 15.67 6.58 9.82
CA GLY A 45 16.12 5.71 8.74
C GLY A 45 15.55 4.29 8.79
N LYS A 46 14.50 4.06 9.56
CA LYS A 46 13.86 2.75 9.72
C LYS A 46 12.52 2.72 9.00
N THR A 47 12.28 1.65 8.25
CA THR A 47 11.00 1.43 7.56
C THR A 47 10.01 0.58 8.38
N TYR A 48 10.50 -0.14 9.38
CA TYR A 48 9.71 -1.11 10.12
C TYR A 48 8.44 -0.55 10.76
N PRO A 49 8.46 0.58 11.50
CA PRO A 49 7.23 1.09 12.12
C PRO A 49 6.13 1.41 11.09
N TYR A 50 6.51 1.98 9.95
CA TYR A 50 5.60 2.26 8.85
C TYR A 50 5.06 0.98 8.23
N LEU A 51 5.94 0.03 7.90
CA LEU A 51 5.56 -1.23 7.27
C LEU A 51 4.69 -2.09 8.20
N MET A 52 4.97 -2.08 9.49
CA MET A 52 4.17 -2.79 10.49
C MET A 52 2.71 -2.30 10.47
N GLU A 53 2.51 -1.00 10.51
CA GLU A 53 1.18 -0.42 10.46
C GLU A 53 0.50 -0.64 9.11
N LEU A 54 1.26 -0.57 8.03
CA LEU A 54 0.77 -0.87 6.68
C LEU A 54 0.27 -2.31 6.57
N TYR A 55 1.03 -3.30 7.02
CA TYR A 55 0.61 -4.70 6.94
C TYR A 55 -0.55 -5.02 7.90
N GLN A 56 -0.62 -4.37 9.07
CA GLN A 56 -1.80 -4.44 9.93
C GLN A 56 -3.05 -3.90 9.23
N TYR A 57 -2.92 -2.78 8.54
CA TYR A 57 -4.01 -2.19 7.76
C TYR A 57 -4.46 -3.12 6.63
N ILE A 58 -3.52 -3.73 5.91
CA ILE A 58 -3.82 -4.70 4.85
C ILE A 58 -4.55 -5.91 5.40
N GLU A 59 -4.12 -6.45 6.54
CA GLU A 59 -4.79 -7.57 7.20
C GLU A 59 -6.22 -7.24 7.57
N GLN A 60 -6.46 -6.08 8.15
CA GLN A 60 -7.79 -5.62 8.55
C GLN A 60 -8.72 -5.40 7.36
N ASN A 61 -8.18 -5.13 6.18
CA ASN A 61 -8.93 -4.84 4.96
C ASN A 61 -8.63 -5.87 3.85
N SER A 62 -8.26 -7.09 4.22
CA SER A 62 -7.78 -8.09 3.27
C SER A 62 -8.81 -8.46 2.20
N ASP A 63 -10.09 -8.53 2.56
CA ASP A 63 -11.16 -8.81 1.59
C ASP A 63 -11.28 -7.71 0.55
N LEU A 64 -11.26 -6.45 0.97
CA LEU A 64 -11.28 -5.30 0.06
C LEU A 64 -10.03 -5.27 -0.81
N CYS A 65 -8.85 -5.51 -0.24
CA CYS A 65 -7.60 -5.57 -1.00
C CYS A 65 -7.65 -6.68 -2.05
N HIS A 66 -8.14 -7.86 -1.69
CA HIS A 66 -8.26 -8.97 -2.62
C HIS A 66 -9.18 -8.65 -3.81
N VAL A 67 -10.33 -8.03 -3.54
CA VAL A 67 -11.33 -7.69 -4.57
C VAL A 67 -10.88 -6.50 -5.41
N LEU A 68 -10.43 -5.42 -4.78
CA LEU A 68 -10.16 -4.15 -5.46
C LEU A 68 -8.79 -4.09 -6.14
N LEU A 69 -7.80 -4.79 -5.59
CA LEU A 69 -6.41 -4.78 -6.07
C LEU A 69 -5.97 -6.11 -6.68
N GLY A 70 -6.81 -7.12 -6.59
CA GLY A 70 -6.51 -8.45 -7.12
C GLY A 70 -6.71 -8.53 -8.63
N LYS A 71 -6.74 -9.75 -9.12
CA LYS A 71 -6.78 -10.08 -10.55
C LYS A 71 -7.91 -9.40 -11.34
N ASN A 72 -9.06 -9.21 -10.72
CA ASN A 72 -10.25 -8.62 -11.35
C ASN A 72 -10.47 -7.16 -10.94
N GLY A 73 -9.50 -6.54 -10.28
CA GLY A 73 -9.57 -5.15 -9.87
C GLY A 73 -9.35 -4.17 -11.02
N ASP A 74 -9.71 -2.92 -10.79
CA ASP A 74 -9.49 -1.83 -11.74
C ASP A 74 -8.02 -1.40 -11.75
N ILE A 75 -7.40 -1.38 -12.92
CA ILE A 75 -6.02 -0.96 -13.11
C ILE A 75 -5.82 0.48 -12.65
N ALA A 76 -6.77 1.37 -12.93
CA ALA A 76 -6.69 2.78 -12.53
C ALA A 76 -6.66 2.91 -11.00
N PHE A 77 -7.42 2.10 -10.27
CA PHE A 77 -7.38 2.08 -8.82
C PHE A 77 -6.05 1.53 -8.29
N THR A 78 -5.53 0.48 -8.89
CA THR A 78 -4.20 -0.05 -8.54
C THR A 78 -3.12 1.01 -8.71
N ASP A 79 -3.15 1.76 -9.81
CA ASP A 79 -2.23 2.87 -10.04
C ASP A 79 -2.37 3.96 -8.98
N ARG A 80 -3.60 4.29 -8.59
CA ARG A 80 -3.87 5.25 -7.51
C ARG A 80 -3.23 4.81 -6.20
N ILE A 81 -3.37 3.57 -5.82
CA ILE A 81 -2.76 3.01 -4.60
C ILE A 81 -1.24 3.04 -4.68
N CYS A 82 -0.66 2.69 -5.81
CA CYS A 82 0.78 2.77 -6.02
C CYS A 82 1.31 4.20 -5.86
N HIS A 83 0.60 5.19 -6.39
CA HIS A 83 0.96 6.61 -6.22
C HIS A 83 0.89 7.05 -4.76
N ILE A 84 -0.12 6.61 -4.01
CA ILE A 84 -0.22 6.91 -2.57
C ILE A 84 0.98 6.34 -1.82
N LEU A 85 1.30 5.08 -2.04
CA LEU A 85 2.44 4.41 -1.37
C LEU A 85 3.76 5.09 -1.68
N ARG A 86 3.94 5.55 -2.92
CA ARG A 86 5.13 6.27 -3.33
C ARG A 86 5.20 7.68 -2.74
N ASP A 87 4.14 8.47 -2.93
CA ASP A 87 4.18 9.92 -2.71
C ASP A 87 3.95 10.31 -1.25
N GLU A 88 3.22 9.52 -0.48
CA GLU A 88 2.89 9.86 0.90
C GLU A 88 3.99 9.49 1.92
N PHE A 89 4.90 8.57 1.59
CA PHE A 89 5.99 8.20 2.49
C PHE A 89 7.29 7.82 1.79
N LEU A 90 7.26 6.84 0.87
CA LEU A 90 8.48 6.17 0.38
C LEU A 90 9.46 7.13 -0.31
N TYR A 91 8.98 7.97 -1.21
CA TYR A 91 9.84 8.90 -1.95
C TYR A 91 10.55 9.88 -1.01
N ASP A 92 9.82 10.47 -0.08
CA ASP A 92 10.39 11.42 0.88
C ASP A 92 11.39 10.74 1.81
N PHE A 93 11.11 9.51 2.24
CA PHE A 93 12.04 8.70 3.03
C PHE A 93 13.35 8.47 2.28
N LEU A 94 13.27 8.02 1.03
CA LEU A 94 14.46 7.73 0.23
C LEU A 94 15.23 9.01 -0.12
N ALA A 95 14.54 10.08 -0.48
CA ALA A 95 15.17 11.35 -0.81
C ALA A 95 15.90 11.97 0.40
N TYR A 96 15.38 11.74 1.60
CA TYR A 96 15.99 12.26 2.84
C TYR A 96 17.21 11.46 3.28
N TYR A 97 17.10 10.13 3.31
CA TYR A 97 18.18 9.27 3.82
C TYR A 97 19.17 8.80 2.76
N TYR A 98 18.73 8.73 1.51
CA TYR A 98 19.53 8.22 0.40
C TYR A 98 19.43 9.20 -0.78
N PRO A 99 19.93 10.44 -0.61
CA PRO A 99 19.86 11.43 -1.68
C PRO A 99 20.60 10.94 -2.92
N ASN A 100 19.90 10.93 -4.02
CA ASN A 100 20.41 10.51 -5.33
C ASN A 100 19.71 11.34 -6.39
N ASP A 101 20.05 11.11 -7.68
CA ASP A 101 19.31 11.81 -8.71
C ASP A 101 17.84 11.37 -8.74
N PRO A 102 16.91 12.29 -9.09
CA PRO A 102 15.48 12.00 -9.06
C PRO A 102 15.06 10.84 -9.95
N GLU A 103 15.74 10.65 -11.08
CA GLU A 103 15.43 9.55 -12.01
C GLU A 103 15.73 8.20 -11.38
N MET A 104 16.86 8.06 -10.71
CA MET A 104 17.21 6.82 -9.99
C MET A 104 16.25 6.56 -8.85
N LEU A 105 15.85 7.58 -8.11
CA LEU A 105 14.84 7.43 -7.05
C LEU A 105 13.50 7.01 -7.62
N ASP A 106 13.09 7.52 -8.78
CA ASP A 106 11.85 7.11 -9.43
C ASP A 106 11.87 5.62 -9.81
N TYR A 107 12.96 5.15 -10.40
CA TYR A 107 13.09 3.72 -10.75
C TYR A 107 13.04 2.83 -9.51
N PHE A 108 13.76 3.21 -8.49
CA PHE A 108 13.78 2.45 -7.24
C PHE A 108 12.40 2.42 -6.57
N CYS A 109 11.74 3.57 -6.45
CA CYS A 109 10.37 3.65 -5.91
C CYS A 109 9.39 2.80 -6.69
N SER A 110 9.44 2.86 -8.01
CA SER A 110 8.57 2.07 -8.89
C SER A 110 8.73 0.56 -8.63
N PHE A 111 9.97 0.10 -8.56
CA PHE A 111 10.28 -1.30 -8.27
C PHE A 111 9.77 -1.72 -6.87
N ILE A 112 10.08 -0.93 -5.85
CA ILE A 112 9.71 -1.24 -4.47
C ILE A 112 8.19 -1.24 -4.28
N VAL A 113 7.49 -0.23 -4.79
CA VAL A 113 6.03 -0.14 -4.66
C VAL A 113 5.34 -1.31 -5.35
N SER A 114 5.71 -1.60 -6.58
CA SER A 114 5.14 -2.72 -7.35
C SER A 114 5.46 -4.07 -6.71
N GLY A 115 6.68 -4.24 -6.24
CA GLY A 115 7.10 -5.46 -5.54
C GLY A 115 6.36 -5.67 -4.22
N ASN A 116 6.18 -4.62 -3.43
CA ASN A 116 5.40 -4.69 -2.19
C ASN A 116 3.92 -4.94 -2.45
N MET A 117 3.34 -4.35 -3.49
CA MET A 117 1.96 -4.64 -3.89
C MET A 117 1.80 -6.13 -4.19
N SER A 118 2.69 -6.70 -4.99
CA SER A 118 2.70 -8.12 -5.32
C SER A 118 2.91 -8.99 -4.08
N LEU A 119 3.83 -8.60 -3.21
CA LEU A 119 4.10 -9.31 -1.95
C LEU A 119 2.86 -9.38 -1.06
N ALA A 120 2.17 -8.25 -0.87
CA ALA A 120 0.96 -8.17 -0.05
C ALA A 120 -0.18 -9.03 -0.62
N LEU A 121 -0.41 -8.95 -1.94
CA LEU A 121 -1.45 -9.75 -2.59
C LEU A 121 -1.14 -11.25 -2.54
N THR A 122 0.11 -11.64 -2.69
CA THR A 122 0.56 -13.03 -2.53
C THR A 122 0.32 -13.53 -1.10
N TRP A 123 0.62 -12.70 -0.11
CA TRP A 123 0.35 -13.01 1.29
C TRP A 123 -1.15 -13.25 1.54
N ILE A 124 -2.01 -12.39 1.02
CA ILE A 124 -3.48 -12.55 1.11
C ILE A 124 -3.92 -13.86 0.42
N ASP A 125 -3.46 -14.10 -0.81
CA ASP A 125 -3.83 -15.29 -1.59
C ASP A 125 -3.38 -16.60 -0.93
N ASN A 126 -2.27 -16.57 -0.20
CA ASN A 126 -1.76 -17.71 0.56
C ASN A 126 -2.40 -17.86 1.95
N GLY A 127 -3.43 -17.09 2.27
CA GLY A 127 -4.21 -17.19 3.50
C GLY A 127 -3.58 -16.49 4.70
N MET A 128 -2.68 -15.54 4.47
CA MET A 128 -2.05 -14.71 5.52
C MET A 128 -1.47 -15.56 6.67
N LYS A 129 -0.69 -16.58 6.31
CA LYS A 129 -0.08 -17.51 7.28
C LYS A 129 0.96 -16.84 8.17
N GLN A 130 1.68 -15.86 7.62
CA GLN A 130 2.63 -15.04 8.35
C GLN A 130 1.87 -13.92 9.09
N THR A 131 2.43 -13.46 10.20
CA THR A 131 1.88 -12.30 10.90
C THR A 131 2.20 -11.00 10.16
N PRO A 132 1.46 -9.90 10.41
CA PRO A 132 1.85 -8.58 9.90
C PRO A 132 3.28 -8.18 10.25
N GLU A 133 3.75 -8.55 11.45
CA GLU A 133 5.13 -8.33 11.88
C GLU A 133 6.13 -9.04 10.98
N GLU A 134 5.91 -10.31 10.71
CA GLU A 134 6.79 -11.11 9.85
C GLU A 134 6.83 -10.52 8.43
N MET A 135 5.70 -10.08 7.91
CA MET A 135 5.62 -9.44 6.60
C MET A 135 6.32 -8.08 6.59
N ALA A 136 6.16 -7.30 7.65
CA ALA A 136 6.84 -6.01 7.78
C ALA A 136 8.37 -6.17 7.82
N VAL A 137 8.86 -7.19 8.54
CA VAL A 137 10.29 -7.51 8.58
C VAL A 137 10.78 -7.92 7.19
N LEU A 138 10.07 -8.83 6.52
CA LEU A 138 10.44 -9.28 5.18
C LEU A 138 10.50 -8.11 4.18
N ALA A 139 9.45 -7.30 4.12
CA ALA A 139 9.39 -6.16 3.23
C ALA A 139 10.49 -5.12 3.56
N GLY A 140 10.70 -4.86 4.85
CA GLY A 140 11.74 -3.94 5.32
C GLY A 140 13.14 -4.40 4.95
N GLU A 141 13.44 -5.68 5.11
CA GLU A 141 14.72 -6.27 4.72
C GLU A 141 14.97 -6.14 3.21
N ILE A 142 13.95 -6.41 2.39
CA ILE A 142 14.06 -6.26 0.93
C ILE A 142 14.35 -4.80 0.57
N ILE A 143 13.63 -3.84 1.17
CA ILE A 143 13.84 -2.42 0.90
C ILE A 143 15.24 -1.99 1.36
N MET A 144 15.64 -2.31 2.58
CA MET A 144 16.91 -1.87 3.16
C MET A 144 18.12 -2.51 2.50
N HIS A 145 18.02 -3.75 2.04
CA HIS A 145 19.08 -4.34 1.21
C HIS A 145 19.11 -3.72 -0.19
N GLY A 146 17.95 -3.38 -0.75
CA GLY A 146 17.85 -2.73 -2.07
C GLY A 146 18.45 -1.34 -2.09
N VAL A 147 18.35 -0.54 -1.00
CA VAL A 147 18.91 0.83 -0.95
C VAL A 147 20.41 0.87 -1.13
N LYS A 148 21.12 -0.23 -0.94
CA LYS A 148 22.57 -0.30 -1.24
C LYS A 148 22.90 0.06 -2.68
N VAL A 149 21.96 -0.16 -3.59
CA VAL A 149 22.10 0.27 -5.00
C VAL A 149 22.20 1.78 -5.10
N LEU A 150 21.51 2.51 -4.23
CA LEU A 150 21.55 3.98 -4.17
C LEU A 150 22.85 4.49 -3.53
N GLU A 151 23.44 3.74 -2.61
CA GLU A 151 24.69 4.10 -1.92
C GLU A 151 25.94 3.94 -2.82
N THR A 152 25.88 3.06 -3.82
CA THR A 152 27.04 2.75 -4.68
C THR A 152 27.40 3.83 -5.68
N LYS A 153 26.59 4.87 -5.82
CA LYS A 153 26.88 6.04 -6.63
C LYS A 153 27.45 7.16 -5.77
N ALA A 154 28.71 7.06 -5.55
CA ALA A 154 29.45 8.16 -4.93
C ALA A 154 29.79 9.23 -5.98
#